data_a687778b3ef77e7b4e6551f393cb80b4
#
_entry.id   a687778b3ef77e7b4e6551f393cb80b4
#
_cell.length_a   1.000
_cell.length_b   1.000
_cell.length_c   1.000
_cell.angle_alpha   90.00
_cell.angle_beta   90.00
_cell.angle_gamma   90.00
#
_symmetry.space_group_name_H-M   'P 1'
#
loop_
_entity.id
_entity.type
_entity.pdbx_description
1 polymer ?
#
loop_
_entity_poly.entity_id
_entity_poly.type
_entity_poly.pdbx_seq_one_letter_code
_entity_poly.pdbx_strand_id
1 'polypeptide(L)'
;MSRRVKTLLIILAVLLVLAIVAVVILNHPTFGRRMSKERKARIEASLNWRDGMFQNQIPTPQFSGDKSMFRALWEFLTEGKKDRTPKEAVPAVKTDLKALPTDRDWLVWFGHSSYLFCLDGKRYLVDPVLKLEFPVTVMMRPFKGTDIYSTDDMPVIDMLIITHEHWDHLDYATLRDLKDKVKHVVCPLGVAEYLEYWGYDTKHITEMDWYEKVDNITCLPSRHFSNRMFKRNQTLWAAFLVESSGKKVYIGGDGGYDQRFKEVFEQYGCVDLALMENGQYNKDWANIHLMPDDLEKAILDLKAKQVFTVHHDKFSLAPHAWTEPDSIAHDIAERNSISLLDQPIGTVVEF
;
A
#
# COMPACT_ATOMS: atom_id res chain seq x y z
N MET A 1 16.92 17.48 51.40
CA MET A 1 17.17 16.53 50.29
C MET A 1 18.37 17.06 49.49
N SER A 2 19.41 16.24 49.32
CA SER A 2 20.62 16.68 48.61
C SER A 2 20.35 16.97 47.14
N ARG A 3 21.19 17.81 46.49
CA ARG A 3 21.06 18.14 45.05
C ARG A 3 21.07 16.87 44.19
N ARG A 4 21.88 15.86 44.54
CA ARG A 4 21.95 14.55 43.83
C ARG A 4 20.64 13.79 43.91
N VAL A 5 19.96 13.76 45.07
CA VAL A 5 18.66 13.10 45.24
C VAL A 5 17.57 13.79 44.42
N LYS A 6 17.55 15.14 44.40
CA LYS A 6 16.61 15.89 43.54
C LYS A 6 16.81 15.57 42.07
N THR A 7 18.06 15.57 41.60
CA THR A 7 18.37 15.25 40.19
C THR A 7 17.93 13.80 39.85
N LEU A 8 18.21 12.84 40.72
CA LEU A 8 17.80 11.45 40.51
C LEU A 8 16.27 11.33 40.43
N LEU A 9 15.53 11.99 41.30
CA LEU A 9 14.05 11.96 41.27
C LEU A 9 13.48 12.62 40.01
N ILE A 10 14.11 13.68 39.52
CA ILE A 10 13.72 14.31 38.23
C ILE A 10 13.95 13.32 37.07
N ILE A 11 15.13 12.68 37.02
CA ILE A 11 15.43 11.67 35.97
C ILE A 11 14.41 10.52 36.02
N LEU A 12 14.12 9.98 37.20
CA LEU A 12 13.14 8.89 37.35
C LEU A 12 11.73 9.33 36.94
N ALA A 13 11.32 10.55 37.27
CA ALA A 13 10.03 11.11 36.86
C ALA A 13 9.95 11.25 35.32
N VAL A 14 11.02 11.74 34.68
CA VAL A 14 11.10 11.86 33.21
C VAL A 14 11.03 10.47 32.58
N LEU A 15 11.78 9.49 33.06
CA LEU A 15 11.75 8.12 32.54
C LEU A 15 10.37 7.48 32.71
N LEU A 16 9.70 7.73 33.84
CA LEU A 16 8.33 7.24 34.05
C LEU A 16 7.35 7.87 33.06
N VAL A 17 7.42 9.19 32.83
CA VAL A 17 6.58 9.87 31.86
C VAL A 17 6.84 9.32 30.45
N LEU A 18 8.10 9.14 30.05
CA LEU A 18 8.45 8.55 28.76
C LEU A 18 7.92 7.12 28.61
N ALA A 19 8.00 6.31 29.67
CA ALA A 19 7.44 4.95 29.67
C ALA A 19 5.90 4.97 29.52
N ILE A 20 5.21 5.87 30.24
CA ILE A 20 3.75 6.03 30.09
C ILE A 20 3.39 6.45 28.67
N VAL A 21 4.07 7.45 28.11
CA VAL A 21 3.86 7.92 26.72
C VAL A 21 4.08 6.77 25.74
N ALA A 22 5.16 5.99 25.91
CA ALA A 22 5.43 4.82 25.05
C ALA A 22 4.31 3.78 25.13
N VAL A 23 3.82 3.47 26.34
CA VAL A 23 2.70 2.55 26.54
C VAL A 23 1.43 3.07 25.86
N VAL A 24 1.11 4.35 26.02
CA VAL A 24 -0.08 4.97 25.36
C VAL A 24 0.03 4.86 23.85
N ILE A 25 1.20 5.22 23.28
CA ILE A 25 1.43 5.15 21.84
C ILE A 25 1.32 3.70 21.34
N LEU A 26 1.99 2.75 21.99
CA LEU A 26 2.00 1.35 21.56
C LEU A 26 0.64 0.62 21.72
N ASN A 27 -0.25 1.16 22.55
CA ASN A 27 -1.64 0.68 22.65
C ASN A 27 -2.61 1.44 21.71
N HIS A 28 -2.13 2.36 20.90
CA HIS A 28 -3.00 3.04 19.95
C HIS A 28 -3.56 2.03 18.93
N PRO A 29 -4.86 2.08 18.57
CA PRO A 29 -5.50 1.11 17.68
C PRO A 29 -4.81 0.95 16.31
N THR A 30 -4.11 1.96 15.85
CA THR A 30 -3.34 1.94 14.61
C THR A 30 -2.29 0.82 14.57
N PHE A 31 -1.80 0.36 15.73
CA PHE A 31 -0.85 -0.77 15.82
C PHE A 31 -1.54 -2.15 15.78
N GLY A 32 -2.88 -2.18 15.76
CA GLY A 32 -3.63 -3.42 15.79
C GLY A 32 -3.66 -4.04 17.18
N ARG A 33 -4.00 -5.32 17.21
CA ARG A 33 -4.01 -6.16 18.42
C ARG A 33 -3.36 -7.51 18.15
N ARG A 34 -3.25 -8.33 19.20
CA ARG A 34 -2.76 -9.71 19.06
C ARG A 34 -3.78 -10.55 18.29
N MET A 35 -3.31 -11.30 17.29
CA MET A 35 -4.15 -12.17 16.47
C MET A 35 -4.90 -13.22 17.32
N SER A 36 -6.13 -13.54 16.89
CA SER A 36 -6.90 -14.64 17.45
C SER A 36 -6.20 -15.97 17.21
N LYS A 37 -6.54 -16.99 18.05
CA LYS A 37 -5.96 -18.33 17.90
C LYS A 37 -6.37 -18.99 16.58
N GLU A 38 -7.61 -18.78 16.20
CA GLU A 38 -8.21 -19.33 14.98
C GLU A 38 -7.51 -18.77 13.74
N ARG A 39 -7.30 -17.44 13.69
CA ARG A 39 -6.57 -16.80 12.59
C ARG A 39 -5.12 -17.26 12.55
N LYS A 40 -4.47 -17.34 13.70
CA LYS A 40 -3.10 -17.84 13.79
C LYS A 40 -2.99 -19.27 13.23
N ALA A 41 -3.91 -20.15 13.57
CA ALA A 41 -3.94 -21.52 13.04
C ALA A 41 -4.12 -21.54 11.51
N ARG A 42 -4.96 -20.65 10.94
CA ARG A 42 -5.13 -20.51 9.48
C ARG A 42 -3.85 -20.01 8.81
N ILE A 43 -3.18 -19.03 9.39
CA ILE A 43 -1.88 -18.51 8.94
C ILE A 43 -0.82 -19.61 8.93
N GLU A 44 -0.72 -20.36 10.04
CA GLU A 44 0.26 -21.46 10.20
C GLU A 44 0.00 -22.65 9.26
N ALA A 45 -1.21 -22.78 8.74
CA ALA A 45 -1.57 -23.78 7.73
C ALA A 45 -1.22 -23.37 6.29
N SER A 46 -0.89 -22.10 6.05
CA SER A 46 -0.47 -21.61 4.73
C SER A 46 0.87 -22.20 4.32
N LEU A 47 1.02 -22.59 3.05
CA LEU A 47 2.29 -23.03 2.47
C LEU A 47 3.34 -21.93 2.39
N ASN A 48 2.89 -20.68 2.49
CA ASN A 48 3.72 -19.49 2.47
C ASN A 48 4.25 -19.12 3.87
N TRP A 49 3.72 -19.77 4.94
CA TRP A 49 4.17 -19.60 6.31
C TRP A 49 5.24 -20.63 6.66
N ARG A 50 6.48 -20.16 6.88
CA ARG A 50 7.63 -21.01 7.23
C ARG A 50 8.49 -20.29 8.27
N ASP A 51 9.09 -21.03 9.20
CA ASP A 51 9.99 -20.49 10.23
C ASP A 51 9.36 -19.37 11.09
N GLY A 52 8.03 -19.46 11.33
CA GLY A 52 7.31 -18.51 12.16
C GLY A 52 6.97 -17.17 11.48
N MET A 53 7.01 -17.11 10.15
CA MET A 53 6.69 -15.92 9.36
C MET A 53 6.29 -16.26 7.92
N PHE A 54 5.56 -15.36 7.24
CA PHE A 54 5.36 -15.45 5.80
C PHE A 54 6.66 -15.20 5.04
N GLN A 55 6.87 -15.92 3.95
CA GLN A 55 8.06 -15.82 3.12
C GLN A 55 7.69 -15.67 1.66
N ASN A 56 8.48 -14.91 0.92
CA ASN A 56 8.38 -14.83 -0.53
C ASN A 56 8.68 -16.19 -1.18
N GLN A 57 8.20 -16.40 -2.39
CA GLN A 57 8.45 -17.62 -3.18
C GLN A 57 9.91 -17.76 -3.56
N ILE A 58 10.61 -16.65 -3.71
CA ILE A 58 12.05 -16.58 -3.95
C ILE A 58 12.77 -15.85 -2.80
N PRO A 59 14.05 -16.13 -2.56
CA PRO A 59 14.82 -15.40 -1.55
C PRO A 59 14.76 -13.88 -1.78
N THR A 60 14.26 -13.15 -0.79
CA THR A 60 14.04 -11.71 -0.89
C THR A 60 14.62 -11.00 0.34
N PRO A 61 15.93 -10.76 0.36
CA PRO A 61 16.51 -9.91 1.39
C PRO A 61 15.95 -8.49 1.24
N GLN A 62 15.52 -7.89 2.37
CA GLN A 62 14.94 -6.55 2.37
C GLN A 62 15.94 -5.49 1.90
N PHE A 63 17.18 -5.64 2.34
CA PHE A 63 18.26 -4.76 1.91
C PHE A 63 19.11 -5.47 0.87
N SER A 64 19.41 -4.76 -0.21
CA SER A 64 20.29 -5.22 -1.27
C SER A 64 21.75 -4.96 -0.86
N GLY A 65 22.59 -6.01 -0.89
CA GLY A 65 24.01 -5.94 -0.49
C GLY A 65 24.25 -6.05 1.03
N ASP A 66 25.47 -5.73 1.47
CA ASP A 66 25.95 -5.92 2.85
C ASP A 66 25.58 -4.77 3.81
N LYS A 67 24.68 -3.88 3.42
CA LYS A 67 24.28 -2.75 4.26
C LYS A 67 23.42 -3.20 5.44
N SER A 68 23.80 -2.75 6.65
CA SER A 68 22.93 -2.90 7.81
C SER A 68 21.77 -1.91 7.76
N MET A 69 20.63 -2.27 8.36
CA MET A 69 19.47 -1.39 8.52
C MET A 69 19.86 -0.03 9.15
N PHE A 70 20.77 -0.03 10.12
CA PHE A 70 21.24 1.19 10.77
C PHE A 70 21.96 2.12 9.78
N ARG A 71 22.79 1.57 8.90
CA ARG A 71 23.49 2.33 7.88
C ARG A 71 22.54 2.89 6.82
N ALA A 72 21.59 2.08 6.36
CA ALA A 72 20.56 2.53 5.41
C ALA A 72 19.70 3.66 5.99
N LEU A 73 19.31 3.54 7.27
CA LEU A 73 18.57 4.60 7.98
C LEU A 73 19.42 5.87 8.15
N TRP A 74 20.69 5.73 8.50
CA TRP A 74 21.62 6.87 8.64
C TRP A 74 21.79 7.60 7.32
N GLU A 75 22.03 6.89 6.23
CA GLU A 75 22.16 7.46 4.89
C GLU A 75 20.85 8.14 4.46
N PHE A 76 19.70 7.50 4.70
CA PHE A 76 18.38 8.10 4.45
C PHE A 76 18.17 9.43 5.18
N LEU A 77 18.62 9.53 6.42
CA LEU A 77 18.48 10.75 7.24
C LEU A 77 19.51 11.83 6.90
N THR A 78 20.71 11.44 6.44
CA THR A 78 21.86 12.36 6.27
C THR A 78 22.16 12.72 4.82
N GLU A 79 21.80 11.87 3.86
CA GLU A 79 21.93 12.17 2.44
C GLU A 79 20.84 13.20 2.04
N GLY A 80 21.24 14.47 1.98
CA GLY A 80 20.40 15.55 1.46
C GLY A 80 20.13 15.36 -0.03
N LYS A 81 19.03 14.72 -0.39
CA LYS A 81 18.60 14.63 -1.79
C LYS A 81 17.76 15.84 -2.15
N LYS A 82 18.11 16.46 -3.29
CA LYS A 82 17.36 17.57 -3.85
C LYS A 82 15.98 17.07 -4.30
N ASP A 83 14.98 17.91 -4.09
CA ASP A 83 13.64 17.80 -4.67
C ASP A 83 12.84 16.52 -4.28
N ARG A 84 13.05 15.99 -3.06
CA ARG A 84 12.25 14.88 -2.51
C ARG A 84 10.78 15.25 -2.27
N THR A 85 10.50 16.54 -2.10
CA THR A 85 9.16 17.06 -1.84
C THR A 85 8.89 18.25 -2.75
N PRO A 86 7.65 18.43 -3.27
CA PRO A 86 7.30 19.58 -4.08
C PRO A 86 7.39 20.87 -3.25
N LYS A 87 7.84 21.95 -3.90
CA LYS A 87 7.86 23.30 -3.32
C LYS A 87 6.48 23.95 -3.35
N GLU A 88 5.75 23.67 -4.42
CA GLU A 88 4.39 24.14 -4.65
C GLU A 88 3.37 23.01 -4.35
N ALA A 89 2.09 23.35 -4.34
CA ALA A 89 1.04 22.33 -4.23
C ALA A 89 1.03 21.44 -5.48
N VAL A 90 0.94 20.12 -5.27
CA VAL A 90 0.75 19.15 -6.36
C VAL A 90 -0.60 19.44 -7.03
N PRO A 91 -0.67 19.52 -8.36
CA PRO A 91 -1.93 19.69 -9.08
C PRO A 91 -2.91 18.57 -8.78
N ALA A 92 -4.14 18.92 -8.45
CA ALA A 92 -5.20 17.94 -8.15
C ALA A 92 -6.57 18.52 -8.54
N VAL A 93 -7.48 17.64 -8.89
CA VAL A 93 -8.85 17.98 -9.32
C VAL A 93 -9.85 17.38 -8.32
N LYS A 94 -10.74 18.19 -7.75
CA LYS A 94 -11.81 17.70 -6.87
C LYS A 94 -13.00 17.24 -7.70
N THR A 95 -13.09 15.94 -7.95
CA THR A 95 -14.25 15.31 -8.61
C THR A 95 -15.30 14.92 -7.59
N ASP A 96 -16.59 15.08 -7.90
CA ASP A 96 -17.67 14.52 -7.09
C ASP A 96 -17.81 13.02 -7.35
N LEU A 97 -17.16 12.22 -6.49
CA LEU A 97 -17.12 10.76 -6.61
C LEU A 97 -18.49 10.11 -6.47
N LYS A 98 -19.45 10.76 -5.77
CA LYS A 98 -20.80 10.23 -5.55
C LYS A 98 -21.68 10.37 -6.80
N ALA A 99 -21.37 11.37 -7.63
CA ALA A 99 -22.07 11.61 -8.89
C ALA A 99 -21.55 10.77 -10.05
N LEU A 100 -20.40 10.06 -9.89
CA LEU A 100 -19.83 9.24 -10.97
C LEU A 100 -20.77 8.07 -11.33
N PRO A 101 -20.98 7.85 -12.64
CA PRO A 101 -21.86 6.79 -13.13
C PRO A 101 -21.26 5.41 -12.87
N THR A 102 -22.11 4.39 -12.86
CA THR A 102 -21.70 2.99 -12.73
C THR A 102 -21.91 2.18 -14.00
N ASP A 103 -22.35 2.81 -15.08
CA ASP A 103 -22.59 2.19 -16.39
C ASP A 103 -21.37 2.22 -17.34
N ARG A 104 -20.24 2.70 -16.85
CA ARG A 104 -18.94 2.71 -17.55
C ARG A 104 -17.80 2.48 -16.59
N ASP A 105 -16.67 2.02 -17.12
CA ASP A 105 -15.46 1.71 -16.34
C ASP A 105 -14.57 2.95 -16.25
N TRP A 106 -14.16 3.30 -15.05
CA TRP A 106 -13.33 4.47 -14.77
C TRP A 106 -12.47 4.26 -13.54
N LEU A 107 -11.41 5.07 -13.43
CA LEU A 107 -10.47 5.16 -12.32
C LEU A 107 -10.39 6.60 -11.84
N VAL A 108 -10.28 6.80 -10.52
CA VAL A 108 -9.89 8.08 -9.88
C VAL A 108 -8.80 7.79 -8.87
N TRP A 109 -7.65 8.43 -9.06
CA TRP A 109 -6.50 8.27 -8.18
C TRP A 109 -6.46 9.36 -7.10
N PHE A 110 -6.07 9.00 -5.86
CA PHE A 110 -5.99 9.89 -4.70
C PHE A 110 -4.56 10.18 -4.27
N GLY A 111 -3.59 9.86 -5.12
CA GLY A 111 -2.16 9.90 -4.82
C GLY A 111 -1.69 8.65 -4.07
N HIS A 112 -0.39 8.36 -4.16
CA HIS A 112 0.23 7.16 -3.65
C HIS A 112 -0.47 5.91 -4.19
N SER A 113 -0.75 4.91 -3.34
CA SER A 113 -1.43 3.67 -3.74
C SER A 113 -2.94 3.69 -3.51
N SER A 114 -3.53 4.86 -3.29
CA SER A 114 -4.95 5.01 -2.99
C SER A 114 -5.73 5.37 -4.25
N TYR A 115 -6.71 4.56 -4.65
CA TYR A 115 -7.57 4.83 -5.81
C TYR A 115 -8.92 4.14 -5.71
N LEU A 116 -9.90 4.72 -6.40
CA LEU A 116 -11.24 4.19 -6.59
C LEU A 116 -11.44 3.90 -8.07
N PHE A 117 -11.89 2.69 -8.42
CA PHE A 117 -12.29 2.38 -9.78
C PHE A 117 -13.67 1.73 -9.85
N CYS A 118 -14.34 1.92 -10.96
CA CYS A 118 -15.57 1.21 -11.31
C CYS A 118 -15.26 0.21 -12.39
N LEU A 119 -15.70 -1.02 -12.21
CA LEU A 119 -15.64 -2.09 -13.20
C LEU A 119 -16.97 -2.84 -13.19
N ASP A 120 -17.65 -2.86 -14.34
CA ASP A 120 -18.91 -3.58 -14.50
C ASP A 120 -19.95 -3.23 -13.40
N GLY A 121 -20.12 -1.94 -13.14
CA GLY A 121 -21.10 -1.41 -12.20
C GLY A 121 -20.70 -1.50 -10.71
N LYS A 122 -19.57 -2.10 -10.36
CA LYS A 122 -19.08 -2.23 -8.99
C LYS A 122 -17.94 -1.26 -8.71
N ARG A 123 -17.95 -0.64 -7.55
CA ARG A 123 -16.92 0.28 -7.06
C ARG A 123 -15.92 -0.44 -6.18
N TYR A 124 -14.67 -0.40 -6.57
CA TYR A 124 -13.53 -0.99 -5.88
C TYR A 124 -12.65 0.13 -5.33
N LEU A 125 -12.43 0.15 -4.02
CA LEU A 125 -11.50 1.07 -3.36
C LEU A 125 -10.25 0.28 -2.93
N VAL A 126 -9.07 0.78 -3.29
CA VAL A 126 -7.80 0.10 -2.99
C VAL A 126 -6.94 0.96 -2.09
N ASP A 127 -6.39 0.36 -1.05
CA ASP A 127 -5.40 0.91 -0.10
C ASP A 127 -5.66 2.39 0.27
N PRO A 128 -6.85 2.74 0.78
CA PRO A 128 -7.19 4.13 1.00
C PRO A 128 -6.44 4.73 2.20
N VAL A 129 -5.65 5.77 1.93
CA VAL A 129 -4.96 6.60 2.92
C VAL A 129 -5.39 8.06 2.69
N LEU A 130 -6.52 8.45 3.28
CA LEU A 130 -7.15 9.75 3.09
C LEU A 130 -7.04 10.65 4.33
N LYS A 131 -6.84 10.04 5.50
CA LYS A 131 -6.82 10.75 6.77
C LYS A 131 -5.75 10.16 7.68
N LEU A 132 -4.61 10.83 7.76
CA LEU A 132 -3.55 10.42 8.68
C LEU A 132 -3.77 11.01 10.06
N GLU A 133 -3.68 10.19 11.11
CA GLU A 133 -3.70 10.61 12.51
C GLU A 133 -2.40 10.26 13.23
N PHE A 134 -2.15 10.88 14.38
CA PHE A 134 -1.04 10.50 15.24
C PHE A 134 -1.20 9.03 15.69
N PRO A 135 -0.15 8.22 15.73
CA PRO A 135 1.27 8.57 15.59
C PRO A 135 1.81 8.56 14.14
N VAL A 136 1.02 8.14 13.13
CA VAL A 136 1.49 7.96 11.75
C VAL A 136 1.97 9.27 11.13
N THR A 137 1.32 10.39 11.47
CA THR A 137 1.69 11.74 10.99
C THR A 137 3.10 12.19 11.38
N VAL A 138 3.76 11.50 12.33
CA VAL A 138 5.18 11.76 12.66
C VAL A 138 6.11 11.22 11.57
N MET A 139 5.71 10.12 10.92
CA MET A 139 6.52 9.42 9.92
C MET A 139 6.16 9.82 8.49
N MET A 140 4.87 10.04 8.23
CA MET A 140 4.33 10.31 6.90
C MET A 140 3.48 11.58 6.92
N ARG A 141 3.73 12.45 5.94
CA ARG A 141 2.92 13.66 5.71
C ARG A 141 2.63 13.78 4.22
N PRO A 142 1.38 14.03 3.84
CA PRO A 142 1.04 14.21 2.44
C PRO A 142 1.67 15.50 1.90
N PHE A 143 2.04 15.51 0.64
CA PHE A 143 2.45 16.70 -0.07
C PHE A 143 1.28 17.70 -0.10
N LYS A 144 1.60 18.98 -0.08
CA LYS A 144 0.58 20.02 -0.17
C LYS A 144 -0.24 19.85 -1.47
N GLY A 145 -1.56 19.85 -1.35
CA GLY A 145 -2.49 19.73 -2.48
C GLY A 145 -2.95 18.31 -2.78
N THR A 146 -2.41 17.26 -2.12
CA THR A 146 -2.76 15.86 -2.40
C THR A 146 -3.83 15.28 -1.46
N ASP A 147 -4.17 15.97 -0.39
CA ASP A 147 -5.15 15.57 0.63
C ASP A 147 -6.52 16.24 0.41
N ILE A 148 -6.94 16.32 -0.85
CA ILE A 148 -8.19 16.99 -1.24
C ILE A 148 -9.44 16.14 -1.01
N TYR A 149 -9.29 14.84 -0.79
CA TYR A 149 -10.38 13.92 -0.49
C TYR A 149 -10.40 13.51 0.97
N SER A 150 -11.60 13.38 1.51
CA SER A 150 -11.88 12.81 2.83
C SER A 150 -12.75 11.55 2.70
N THR A 151 -12.95 10.87 3.81
CA THR A 151 -13.87 9.73 3.88
C THR A 151 -15.32 10.12 3.59
N ASP A 152 -15.71 11.40 3.80
CA ASP A 152 -17.04 11.90 3.49
C ASP A 152 -17.31 12.00 2.00
N ASP A 153 -16.29 12.23 1.19
CA ASP A 153 -16.39 12.28 -0.28
C ASP A 153 -16.64 10.91 -0.90
N MET A 154 -16.31 9.81 -0.20
CA MET A 154 -16.45 8.46 -0.73
C MET A 154 -17.93 8.06 -0.91
N PRO A 155 -18.28 7.48 -2.07
CA PRO A 155 -19.57 6.83 -2.27
C PRO A 155 -19.68 5.53 -1.46
N VAL A 156 -20.75 4.78 -1.62
CA VAL A 156 -20.82 3.38 -1.17
C VAL A 156 -19.82 2.55 -1.98
N ILE A 157 -18.99 1.77 -1.30
CA ILE A 157 -17.93 0.92 -1.84
C ILE A 157 -18.43 -0.52 -1.86
N ASP A 158 -18.46 -1.14 -3.04
CA ASP A 158 -18.87 -2.53 -3.15
C ASP A 158 -17.77 -3.46 -2.65
N MET A 159 -16.50 -3.14 -2.95
CA MET A 159 -15.34 -3.91 -2.56
C MET A 159 -14.19 -3.01 -2.11
N LEU A 160 -13.72 -3.19 -0.89
CA LEU A 160 -12.46 -2.63 -0.41
C LEU A 160 -11.36 -3.69 -0.55
N ILE A 161 -10.28 -3.37 -1.24
CA ILE A 161 -9.12 -4.25 -1.41
C ILE A 161 -7.95 -3.64 -0.64
N ILE A 162 -7.34 -4.43 0.24
CA ILE A 162 -6.10 -4.07 0.94
C ILE A 162 -5.00 -5.01 0.46
N THR A 163 -3.90 -4.45 -0.03
CA THR A 163 -2.78 -5.24 -0.57
C THR A 163 -1.86 -5.77 0.53
N HIS A 164 -1.61 -4.98 1.56
CA HIS A 164 -0.79 -5.37 2.70
C HIS A 164 -0.91 -4.37 3.88
N GLU A 165 -0.22 -4.66 4.99
CA GLU A 165 -0.41 -3.94 6.25
C GLU A 165 0.44 -2.68 6.45
N HIS A 166 1.29 -2.26 5.50
CA HIS A 166 2.13 -1.07 5.68
C HIS A 166 1.28 0.19 5.93
N TRP A 167 1.89 1.18 6.57
CA TRP A 167 1.21 2.37 7.05
C TRP A 167 0.62 3.25 5.95
N ASP A 168 1.21 3.19 4.77
CA ASP A 168 0.85 3.91 3.56
C ASP A 168 -0.16 3.16 2.67
N HIS A 169 -0.67 2.00 3.13
CA HIS A 169 -1.70 1.19 2.48
C HIS A 169 -2.88 0.89 3.40
N LEU A 170 -2.63 0.57 4.67
CA LEU A 170 -3.65 0.22 5.66
C LEU A 170 -3.74 1.33 6.73
N ASP A 171 -4.49 2.39 6.47
CA ASP A 171 -4.62 3.53 7.38
C ASP A 171 -5.81 3.38 8.34
N TYR A 172 -5.53 3.36 9.65
CA TYR A 172 -6.53 3.21 10.71
C TYR A 172 -7.62 4.28 10.65
N ALA A 173 -7.22 5.55 10.53
CA ALA A 173 -8.17 6.65 10.63
C ALA A 173 -9.13 6.67 9.44
N THR A 174 -8.61 6.44 8.23
CA THR A 174 -9.42 6.31 7.03
C THR A 174 -10.38 5.13 7.11
N LEU A 175 -9.87 3.95 7.45
CA LEU A 175 -10.67 2.72 7.46
C LEU A 175 -11.72 2.72 8.57
N ARG A 176 -11.39 3.22 9.76
CA ARG A 176 -12.38 3.42 10.84
C ARG A 176 -13.57 4.25 10.39
N ASP A 177 -13.32 5.35 9.66
CA ASP A 177 -14.36 6.28 9.22
C ASP A 177 -15.11 5.77 7.97
N LEU A 178 -14.54 4.84 7.20
CA LEU A 178 -15.16 4.24 6.00
C LEU A 178 -16.02 2.99 6.27
N LYS A 179 -15.92 2.37 7.44
CA LYS A 179 -16.50 1.03 7.70
C LYS A 179 -17.96 0.89 7.31
N ASP A 180 -18.79 1.92 7.56
CA ASP A 180 -20.21 1.88 7.29
C ASP A 180 -20.57 2.14 5.80
N LYS A 181 -19.56 2.48 4.97
CA LYS A 181 -19.69 2.69 3.52
C LYS A 181 -19.20 1.50 2.70
N VAL A 182 -18.54 0.53 3.33
CA VAL A 182 -17.92 -0.63 2.67
C VAL A 182 -18.83 -1.85 2.84
N LYS A 183 -19.22 -2.46 1.71
CA LYS A 183 -20.05 -3.67 1.72
C LYS A 183 -19.23 -4.92 1.98
N HIS A 184 -18.05 -5.03 1.37
CA HIS A 184 -17.20 -6.19 1.52
C HIS A 184 -15.71 -5.80 1.46
N VAL A 185 -14.86 -6.53 2.16
CA VAL A 185 -13.40 -6.36 2.17
C VAL A 185 -12.72 -7.62 1.70
N VAL A 186 -11.71 -7.46 0.84
CA VAL A 186 -10.76 -8.51 0.46
C VAL A 186 -9.36 -8.09 0.89
N CYS A 187 -8.64 -8.97 1.56
CA CYS A 187 -7.29 -8.70 2.02
C CYS A 187 -6.47 -10.00 2.16
N PRO A 188 -5.13 -9.92 2.24
CA PRO A 188 -4.30 -11.10 2.48
C PRO A 188 -4.42 -11.63 3.91
N LEU A 189 -4.01 -12.88 4.12
CA LEU A 189 -4.02 -13.56 5.42
C LEU A 189 -3.36 -12.71 6.52
N GLY A 190 -4.06 -12.57 7.63
CA GLY A 190 -3.63 -11.84 8.83
C GLY A 190 -4.07 -10.39 8.88
N VAL A 191 -4.37 -9.75 7.73
CA VAL A 191 -4.73 -8.32 7.65
C VAL A 191 -6.12 -8.06 8.26
N ALA A 192 -7.05 -9.00 8.15
CA ALA A 192 -8.39 -8.85 8.72
C ALA A 192 -8.40 -8.62 10.23
N GLU A 193 -7.36 -9.03 10.97
CA GLU A 193 -7.26 -8.77 12.42
C GLU A 193 -7.31 -7.27 12.75
N TYR A 194 -6.70 -6.43 11.90
CA TYR A 194 -6.78 -4.98 12.03
C TYR A 194 -8.20 -4.49 11.79
N LEU A 195 -8.80 -4.91 10.69
CA LEU A 195 -10.13 -4.46 10.27
C LEU A 195 -11.22 -4.83 11.28
N GLU A 196 -11.19 -6.06 11.80
CA GLU A 196 -12.09 -6.51 12.87
C GLU A 196 -11.88 -5.72 14.15
N TYR A 197 -10.63 -5.46 14.53
CA TYR A 197 -10.33 -4.62 15.69
C TYR A 197 -10.83 -3.19 15.53
N TRP A 198 -10.87 -2.68 14.29
CA TRP A 198 -11.37 -1.35 13.97
C TRP A 198 -12.89 -1.30 13.73
N GLY A 199 -13.58 -2.44 13.88
CA GLY A 199 -15.03 -2.53 13.93
C GLY A 199 -15.71 -2.95 12.64
N TYR A 200 -14.99 -3.53 11.67
CA TYR A 200 -15.60 -4.19 10.52
C TYR A 200 -16.23 -5.52 10.95
N ASP A 201 -17.41 -5.83 10.38
CA ASP A 201 -18.04 -7.14 10.60
C ASP A 201 -17.27 -8.24 9.87
N THR A 202 -16.87 -9.26 10.62
CA THR A 202 -16.12 -10.43 10.12
C THR A 202 -16.79 -11.13 8.95
N LYS A 203 -18.14 -11.09 8.88
CA LYS A 203 -18.94 -11.68 7.79
C LYS A 203 -18.71 -10.99 6.45
N HIS A 204 -18.23 -9.76 6.48
CA HIS A 204 -17.97 -8.94 5.30
C HIS A 204 -16.47 -8.83 4.97
N ILE A 205 -15.63 -9.69 5.57
CA ILE A 205 -14.20 -9.72 5.30
C ILE A 205 -13.81 -11.10 4.76
N THR A 206 -13.16 -11.11 3.61
CA THR A 206 -12.53 -12.29 3.03
C THR A 206 -11.01 -12.14 3.09
N GLU A 207 -10.37 -12.97 3.90
CA GLU A 207 -8.91 -13.13 3.86
C GLU A 207 -8.54 -14.18 2.83
N MET A 208 -7.49 -13.91 2.05
CA MET A 208 -7.03 -14.80 0.98
C MET A 208 -5.55 -15.14 1.13
N ASP A 209 -5.20 -16.39 0.83
CA ASP A 209 -3.83 -16.79 0.55
C ASP A 209 -3.51 -16.59 -0.95
N TRP A 210 -2.24 -16.64 -1.32
CA TRP A 210 -1.84 -16.58 -2.73
C TRP A 210 -2.49 -17.71 -3.53
N TYR A 211 -2.94 -17.36 -4.74
CA TYR A 211 -3.65 -18.19 -5.69
C TYR A 211 -5.09 -18.58 -5.30
N GLU A 212 -5.58 -18.15 -4.14
CA GLU A 212 -7.01 -18.28 -3.83
C GLU A 212 -7.82 -17.32 -4.71
N LYS A 213 -8.98 -17.81 -5.14
CA LYS A 213 -9.97 -17.02 -5.91
C LYS A 213 -11.30 -17.01 -5.17
N VAL A 214 -11.85 -15.83 -5.00
CA VAL A 214 -13.17 -15.62 -4.42
C VAL A 214 -13.96 -14.71 -5.37
N ASP A 215 -15.10 -15.18 -5.84
CA ASP A 215 -15.91 -14.51 -6.87
C ASP A 215 -15.07 -14.17 -8.12
N ASN A 216 -14.90 -12.88 -8.37
CA ASN A 216 -14.15 -12.36 -9.51
C ASN A 216 -12.76 -11.82 -9.13
N ILE A 217 -12.27 -12.11 -7.93
CA ILE A 217 -10.99 -11.63 -7.42
C ILE A 217 -10.06 -12.81 -7.16
N THR A 218 -8.86 -12.77 -7.73
CA THR A 218 -7.78 -13.72 -7.48
C THR A 218 -6.68 -13.01 -6.70
N CYS A 219 -6.27 -13.59 -5.57
CA CYS A 219 -5.10 -13.16 -4.80
C CYS A 219 -3.83 -13.71 -5.45
N LEU A 220 -2.88 -12.85 -5.75
CA LEU A 220 -1.64 -13.20 -6.42
C LEU A 220 -0.43 -12.89 -5.54
N PRO A 221 0.68 -13.63 -5.67
CA PRO A 221 1.89 -13.31 -4.95
C PRO A 221 2.43 -11.93 -5.35
N SER A 222 3.04 -11.23 -4.39
CA SER A 222 3.90 -10.08 -4.61
C SER A 222 5.25 -10.32 -3.95
N ARG A 223 6.32 -9.71 -4.43
CA ARG A 223 7.67 -9.83 -3.87
C ARG A 223 7.94 -8.69 -2.90
N HIS A 224 7.37 -8.79 -1.70
CA HIS A 224 7.42 -7.70 -0.72
C HIS A 224 7.62 -8.25 0.70
N PHE A 225 7.18 -7.52 1.69
CA PHE A 225 7.20 -7.92 3.10
C PHE A 225 6.06 -7.24 3.87
N SER A 226 5.82 -7.68 5.10
CA SER A 226 4.94 -6.97 6.01
C SER A 226 5.67 -6.59 7.29
N ASN A 227 5.38 -5.41 7.81
CA ASN A 227 5.91 -4.94 9.09
C ASN A 227 5.12 -3.72 9.58
N ARG A 228 4.32 -3.91 10.61
CA ARG A 228 3.59 -2.81 11.25
C ARG A 228 3.98 -2.62 12.70
N MET A 229 4.52 -3.67 13.31
CA MET A 229 4.97 -3.72 14.70
C MET A 229 6.39 -4.29 14.78
N PHE A 230 6.73 -4.90 15.90
CA PHE A 230 8.07 -5.42 16.18
C PHE A 230 8.40 -6.71 15.43
N LYS A 231 7.38 -7.44 14.94
CA LYS A 231 7.58 -8.72 14.25
C LYS A 231 7.24 -8.54 12.77
N ARG A 232 8.21 -8.86 11.93
CA ARG A 232 8.05 -8.87 10.47
C ARG A 232 7.25 -10.06 9.99
N ASN A 233 6.60 -9.86 8.83
CA ASN A 233 6.00 -10.94 8.04
C ASN A 233 4.97 -11.76 8.85
N GLN A 234 4.21 -11.10 9.72
CA GLN A 234 3.15 -11.76 10.47
C GLN A 234 1.82 -11.75 9.71
N THR A 235 1.67 -10.89 8.72
CA THR A 235 0.59 -10.87 7.75
C THR A 235 1.15 -11.12 6.36
N LEU A 236 0.33 -11.61 5.44
CA LEU A 236 0.70 -11.79 4.05
C LEU A 236 0.57 -10.44 3.30
N TRP A 237 1.21 -10.32 2.16
CA TRP A 237 1.11 -9.23 1.18
C TRP A 237 0.72 -9.82 -0.17
N ALA A 238 0.03 -9.05 -1.01
CA ALA A 238 -0.50 -9.58 -2.27
C ALA A 238 -0.67 -8.53 -3.36
N ALA A 239 -0.62 -9.00 -4.61
CA ALA A 239 -1.27 -8.39 -5.74
C ALA A 239 -2.66 -9.02 -5.92
N PHE A 240 -3.53 -8.38 -6.72
CA PHE A 240 -4.85 -8.93 -7.03
C PHE A 240 -5.17 -8.81 -8.51
N LEU A 241 -5.92 -9.79 -9.03
CA LEU A 241 -6.53 -9.72 -10.34
C LEU A 241 -8.05 -9.68 -10.18
N VAL A 242 -8.67 -8.62 -10.69
CA VAL A 242 -10.12 -8.46 -10.72
C VAL A 242 -10.62 -8.71 -12.14
N GLU A 243 -11.52 -9.67 -12.31
CA GLU A 243 -12.05 -10.07 -13.62
C GLU A 243 -13.57 -9.82 -13.67
N SER A 244 -14.07 -9.03 -14.62
CA SER A 244 -15.50 -8.83 -14.80
C SER A 244 -15.83 -8.50 -16.25
N SER A 245 -16.92 -9.07 -16.78
CA SER A 245 -17.42 -8.82 -18.15
C SER A 245 -16.36 -8.90 -19.24
N GLY A 246 -15.40 -9.82 -19.08
CA GLY A 246 -14.30 -10.02 -20.04
C GLY A 246 -13.13 -9.04 -19.91
N LYS A 247 -13.20 -8.07 -18.99
CA LYS A 247 -12.10 -7.19 -18.64
C LYS A 247 -11.34 -7.69 -17.40
N LYS A 248 -10.05 -7.35 -17.33
CA LYS A 248 -9.13 -7.70 -16.25
C LYS A 248 -8.38 -6.48 -15.76
N VAL A 249 -8.47 -6.22 -14.47
CA VAL A 249 -7.68 -5.18 -13.78
C VAL A 249 -6.67 -5.85 -12.87
N TYR A 250 -5.40 -5.61 -13.12
CA TYR A 250 -4.30 -6.05 -12.25
C TYR A 250 -3.94 -4.97 -11.24
N ILE A 251 -4.01 -5.30 -9.97
CA ILE A 251 -3.65 -4.46 -8.83
C ILE A 251 -2.30 -4.97 -8.31
N GLY A 252 -1.22 -4.28 -8.62
CA GLY A 252 0.14 -4.74 -8.33
C GLY A 252 0.44 -4.79 -6.84
N GLY A 253 -0.09 -3.85 -6.05
CA GLY A 253 0.41 -3.60 -4.70
C GLY A 253 1.90 -3.23 -4.75
N ASP A 254 2.59 -3.36 -3.64
CA ASP A 254 4.05 -3.19 -3.58
C ASP A 254 4.78 -4.50 -3.86
N GLY A 255 5.90 -4.44 -4.56
CA GLY A 255 6.74 -5.62 -4.74
C GLY A 255 7.78 -5.49 -5.84
N GLY A 256 9.02 -5.90 -5.58
CA GLY A 256 10.10 -5.94 -6.55
C GLY A 256 9.82 -6.92 -7.71
N TYR A 257 10.59 -6.78 -8.79
CA TYR A 257 10.44 -7.61 -9.98
C TYR A 257 10.88 -9.07 -9.74
N ASP A 258 10.13 -9.98 -10.32
CA ASP A 258 10.48 -11.38 -10.59
C ASP A 258 9.63 -11.95 -11.73
N GLN A 259 9.71 -13.24 -11.99
CA GLN A 259 9.02 -13.90 -13.11
C GLN A 259 7.49 -13.97 -12.97
N ARG A 260 6.92 -13.65 -11.80
CA ARG A 260 5.46 -13.75 -11.60
C ARG A 260 4.65 -12.86 -12.55
N PHE A 261 5.17 -11.73 -13.02
CA PHE A 261 4.47 -10.90 -14.00
C PHE A 261 4.22 -11.66 -15.31
N LYS A 262 5.23 -12.40 -15.77
CA LYS A 262 5.12 -13.28 -16.91
C LYS A 262 4.19 -14.46 -16.63
N GLU A 263 4.27 -15.06 -15.45
CA GLU A 263 3.39 -16.16 -15.01
C GLU A 263 1.92 -15.72 -14.96
N VAL A 264 1.63 -14.48 -14.50
CA VAL A 264 0.28 -13.91 -14.54
C VAL A 264 -0.23 -13.81 -15.98
N PHE A 265 0.60 -13.33 -16.91
CA PHE A 265 0.21 -13.33 -18.33
C PHE A 265 0.01 -14.74 -18.88
N GLU A 266 0.88 -15.70 -18.59
CA GLU A 266 0.78 -17.08 -19.06
C GLU A 266 -0.47 -17.79 -18.52
N GLN A 267 -0.86 -17.51 -17.28
CA GLN A 267 -2.00 -18.15 -16.63
C GLN A 267 -3.33 -17.47 -16.93
N TYR A 268 -3.37 -16.14 -16.96
CA TYR A 268 -4.61 -15.36 -17.05
C TYR A 268 -4.75 -14.59 -18.38
N GLY A 269 -3.72 -14.54 -19.21
CA GLY A 269 -3.67 -13.76 -20.45
C GLY A 269 -3.45 -12.27 -20.21
N CYS A 270 -3.62 -11.46 -21.26
CA CYS A 270 -3.44 -10.00 -21.17
C CYS A 270 -4.40 -9.38 -20.15
N VAL A 271 -3.94 -8.34 -19.44
CA VAL A 271 -4.77 -7.50 -18.58
C VAL A 271 -5.16 -6.22 -19.31
N ASP A 272 -6.37 -5.74 -19.06
CA ASP A 272 -6.88 -4.53 -19.72
C ASP A 272 -6.29 -3.28 -19.08
N LEU A 273 -6.20 -3.26 -17.74
CA LEU A 273 -5.55 -2.19 -16.97
C LEU A 273 -4.60 -2.79 -15.92
N ALA A 274 -3.36 -2.34 -15.89
CA ALA A 274 -2.40 -2.63 -14.84
C ALA A 274 -2.16 -1.39 -13.97
N LEU A 275 -2.40 -1.53 -12.66
CA LEU A 275 -2.11 -0.54 -11.63
C LEU A 275 -0.78 -0.93 -10.99
N MET A 276 0.30 -0.24 -11.39
CA MET A 276 1.68 -0.63 -11.09
C MET A 276 2.35 0.36 -10.15
N GLU A 277 3.03 -0.14 -9.10
CA GLU A 277 3.87 0.75 -8.31
C GLU A 277 4.97 1.38 -9.17
N ASN A 278 5.22 2.66 -8.95
CA ASN A 278 6.28 3.42 -9.60
C ASN A 278 6.75 4.53 -8.67
N GLY A 279 7.36 4.16 -7.57
CA GLY A 279 7.84 5.14 -6.58
C GLY A 279 8.42 4.45 -5.36
N GLN A 280 8.95 5.26 -4.45
CA GLN A 280 9.53 4.82 -3.19
C GLN A 280 10.63 3.76 -3.32
N TYR A 281 11.21 3.60 -4.51
CA TYR A 281 12.29 2.67 -4.81
C TYR A 281 13.66 3.23 -4.41
N ASN A 282 14.58 2.33 -4.14
CA ASN A 282 16.00 2.62 -3.92
C ASN A 282 16.84 1.36 -4.18
N LYS A 283 18.08 1.54 -4.59
CA LYS A 283 19.06 0.45 -4.77
C LYS A 283 19.24 -0.40 -3.51
N ASP A 284 19.07 0.20 -2.34
CA ASP A 284 19.22 -0.48 -1.06
C ASP A 284 18.09 -1.47 -0.75
N TRP A 285 16.92 -1.33 -1.41
CA TRP A 285 15.79 -2.23 -1.27
C TRP A 285 15.14 -2.60 -2.62
N ALA A 286 15.98 -2.77 -3.65
CA ALA A 286 15.55 -3.11 -5.00
C ALA A 286 14.80 -4.44 -5.13
N ASN A 287 14.86 -5.32 -4.11
CA ASN A 287 14.14 -6.60 -4.14
C ASN A 287 12.65 -6.47 -3.78
N ILE A 288 12.24 -5.36 -3.17
CA ILE A 288 10.91 -5.19 -2.59
C ILE A 288 10.12 -4.02 -3.17
N HIS A 289 10.68 -3.30 -4.13
CA HIS A 289 10.03 -2.28 -4.96
C HIS A 289 10.56 -2.35 -6.38
N LEU A 290 9.73 -2.01 -7.36
CA LEU A 290 10.15 -1.94 -8.76
C LEU A 290 11.14 -0.80 -8.97
N MET A 291 12.38 -1.13 -9.32
CA MET A 291 13.31 -0.16 -9.85
C MET A 291 12.85 0.27 -11.26
N PRO A 292 13.27 1.44 -11.78
CA PRO A 292 12.86 1.92 -13.11
C PRO A 292 12.94 0.87 -14.24
N ASP A 293 14.09 0.19 -14.35
CA ASP A 293 14.28 -0.86 -15.37
C ASP A 293 13.42 -2.12 -15.10
N ASP A 294 13.06 -2.35 -13.84
CA ASP A 294 12.23 -3.48 -13.44
C ASP A 294 10.75 -3.19 -13.66
N LEU A 295 10.31 -1.93 -13.52
CA LEU A 295 8.97 -1.50 -13.90
C LEU A 295 8.71 -1.75 -15.39
N GLU A 296 9.67 -1.37 -16.25
CA GLU A 296 9.58 -1.64 -17.69
C GLU A 296 9.42 -3.14 -17.99
N LYS A 297 10.27 -3.97 -17.39
CA LYS A 297 10.18 -5.43 -17.56
C LYS A 297 8.84 -5.97 -17.08
N ALA A 298 8.36 -5.54 -15.90
CA ALA A 298 7.11 -5.99 -15.33
C ALA A 298 5.91 -5.66 -16.24
N ILE A 299 5.86 -4.46 -16.80
CA ILE A 299 4.81 -4.04 -17.74
C ILE A 299 4.84 -4.89 -19.02
N LEU A 300 6.02 -5.10 -19.58
CA LEU A 300 6.19 -5.89 -20.82
C LEU A 300 5.87 -7.37 -20.61
N ASP A 301 6.26 -7.94 -19.48
CA ASP A 301 5.95 -9.33 -19.14
C ASP A 301 4.45 -9.57 -18.89
N LEU A 302 3.78 -8.62 -18.22
CA LEU A 302 2.35 -8.67 -17.94
C LEU A 302 1.48 -8.47 -19.20
N LYS A 303 2.06 -7.86 -20.23
CA LYS A 303 1.37 -7.50 -21.49
C LYS A 303 0.07 -6.75 -21.24
N ALA A 304 0.15 -5.74 -20.37
CA ALA A 304 -0.98 -4.87 -20.08
C ALA A 304 -1.35 -4.03 -21.31
N LYS A 305 -2.65 -3.88 -21.59
CA LYS A 305 -3.13 -3.00 -22.68
C LYS A 305 -2.99 -1.54 -22.30
N GLN A 306 -3.29 -1.23 -21.03
CA GLN A 306 -3.18 0.11 -20.45
C GLN A 306 -2.49 0.00 -19.09
N VAL A 307 -1.72 1.02 -18.75
CA VAL A 307 -0.99 1.11 -17.48
C VAL A 307 -1.33 2.42 -16.78
N PHE A 308 -1.59 2.37 -15.49
CA PHE A 308 -1.63 3.51 -14.60
C PHE A 308 -0.60 3.28 -13.50
N THR A 309 0.30 4.25 -13.30
CA THR A 309 1.30 4.15 -12.23
C THR A 309 0.79 4.76 -10.94
N VAL A 310 1.15 4.14 -9.81
CA VAL A 310 0.77 4.51 -8.45
C VAL A 310 1.99 4.51 -7.53
N HIS A 311 1.82 4.75 -6.24
CA HIS A 311 2.88 4.72 -5.22
C HIS A 311 3.82 5.94 -5.26
N HIS A 312 3.37 7.05 -5.83
CA HIS A 312 4.09 8.34 -5.90
C HIS A 312 3.17 9.54 -5.60
N ASP A 313 3.69 10.75 -5.73
CA ASP A 313 3.00 12.05 -5.69
C ASP A 313 2.27 12.42 -4.39
N LYS A 314 2.41 11.67 -3.30
CA LYS A 314 1.74 12.00 -2.03
C LYS A 314 2.65 11.99 -0.82
N PHE A 315 3.59 11.06 -0.76
CA PHE A 315 4.52 10.89 0.35
C PHE A 315 5.96 10.81 -0.14
N SER A 316 6.91 11.20 0.72
CA SER A 316 8.34 11.02 0.49
C SER A 316 8.88 9.95 1.43
N LEU A 317 8.85 8.68 1.00
CA LEU A 317 9.32 7.51 1.75
C LEU A 317 10.65 6.97 1.22
N ALA A 318 11.09 7.43 0.05
CA ALA A 318 12.38 7.09 -0.56
C ALA A 318 13.17 8.36 -0.95
N PRO A 319 14.45 8.19 -1.29
CA PRO A 319 15.33 9.33 -1.54
C PRO A 319 15.34 9.87 -2.97
N HIS A 320 14.53 9.35 -3.91
CA HIS A 320 14.44 9.89 -5.27
C HIS A 320 13.72 11.24 -5.31
N ALA A 321 13.85 12.00 -6.41
CA ALA A 321 13.06 13.21 -6.62
C ALA A 321 11.57 12.87 -6.76
N TRP A 322 10.67 13.72 -6.25
CA TRP A 322 9.23 13.45 -6.30
C TRP A 322 8.66 13.36 -7.72
N THR A 323 9.30 14.05 -8.70
CA THR A 323 8.92 14.03 -10.13
C THR A 323 9.56 12.90 -10.93
N GLU A 324 10.50 12.16 -10.35
CA GLU A 324 11.23 11.12 -11.06
C GLU A 324 10.34 9.95 -11.51
N PRO A 325 9.39 9.45 -10.68
CA PRO A 325 8.49 8.37 -11.09
C PRO A 325 7.68 8.70 -12.33
N ASP A 326 7.11 9.89 -12.40
CA ASP A 326 6.31 10.34 -13.52
C ASP A 326 7.14 10.38 -14.83
N SER A 327 8.32 11.00 -14.79
CA SER A 327 9.24 11.02 -15.93
C SER A 327 9.60 9.61 -16.41
N ILE A 328 9.84 8.68 -15.50
CA ILE A 328 10.17 7.28 -15.83
C ILE A 328 9.00 6.59 -16.52
N ALA A 329 7.76 6.76 -16.00
CA ALA A 329 6.57 6.18 -16.61
C ALA A 329 6.38 6.66 -18.06
N HIS A 330 6.54 7.96 -18.30
CA HIS A 330 6.46 8.54 -19.63
C HIS A 330 7.56 8.02 -20.58
N ASP A 331 8.81 7.96 -20.13
CA ASP A 331 9.93 7.43 -20.91
C ASP A 331 9.72 5.95 -21.31
N ILE A 332 9.20 5.14 -20.37
CA ILE A 332 8.87 3.73 -20.63
C ILE A 332 7.73 3.63 -21.65
N ALA A 333 6.68 4.45 -21.48
CA ALA A 333 5.52 4.42 -22.34
C ALA A 333 5.86 4.83 -23.78
N GLU A 334 6.63 5.90 -23.96
CA GLU A 334 7.10 6.37 -25.27
C GLU A 334 7.96 5.31 -25.97
N ARG A 335 8.97 4.80 -25.27
CA ARG A 335 9.95 3.84 -25.80
C ARG A 335 9.33 2.51 -26.24
N ASN A 336 8.25 2.07 -25.54
CA ASN A 336 7.61 0.78 -25.80
C ASN A 336 6.22 0.89 -26.43
N SER A 337 5.75 2.09 -26.76
CA SER A 337 4.40 2.33 -27.29
C SER A 337 3.30 1.80 -26.37
N ILE A 338 3.45 2.00 -25.05
CA ILE A 338 2.49 1.60 -24.04
C ILE A 338 1.43 2.67 -23.86
N SER A 339 0.16 2.28 -23.71
CA SER A 339 -0.92 3.19 -23.36
C SER A 339 -0.84 3.53 -21.85
N LEU A 340 -0.14 4.60 -21.52
CA LEU A 340 -0.05 5.15 -20.18
C LEU A 340 -1.26 6.07 -19.92
N LEU A 341 -2.01 5.76 -18.86
CA LEU A 341 -3.11 6.58 -18.38
C LEU A 341 -2.60 7.49 -17.26
N ASP A 342 -1.87 8.53 -17.63
CA ASP A 342 -1.37 9.51 -16.66
C ASP A 342 -2.30 10.70 -16.54
N GLN A 343 -2.76 10.99 -15.31
CA GLN A 343 -3.65 12.09 -15.01
C GLN A 343 -3.43 12.61 -13.58
N PRO A 344 -3.62 13.92 -13.34
CA PRO A 344 -3.54 14.49 -12.00
C PRO A 344 -4.47 13.80 -11.00
N ILE A 345 -4.08 13.82 -9.72
CA ILE A 345 -4.89 13.33 -8.60
C ILE A 345 -6.33 13.84 -8.73
N GLY A 346 -7.31 12.92 -8.64
CA GLY A 346 -8.73 13.21 -8.64
C GLY A 346 -9.38 13.33 -10.02
N THR A 347 -8.61 13.28 -11.11
CA THR A 347 -9.17 13.24 -12.47
C THR A 347 -9.80 11.88 -12.75
N VAL A 348 -10.92 11.87 -13.48
CA VAL A 348 -11.57 10.66 -13.95
C VAL A 348 -10.88 10.15 -15.19
N VAL A 349 -10.44 8.90 -15.20
CA VAL A 349 -9.82 8.21 -16.32
C VAL A 349 -10.71 7.05 -16.74
N GLU A 350 -11.17 7.03 -17.98
CA GLU A 350 -11.89 5.88 -18.55
C GLU A 350 -10.90 4.87 -19.14
N PHE A 351 -11.20 3.54 -19.01
CA PHE A 351 -10.35 2.43 -19.47
C PHE A 351 -11.11 1.23 -20.05
#